data_2bd3fc46ee49c7bdfbdbbc105c442ac6
#
_entry.id   2bd3fc46ee49c7bdfbdbbc105c442ac6
#
_cell.length_a   1.000
_cell.length_b   1.000
_cell.length_c   1.000
_cell.angle_alpha   90.00
_cell.angle_beta   90.00
_cell.angle_gamma   90.00
#
_symmetry.space_group_name_H-M   'P 1'
#
loop_
_entity.id
_entity.type
_entity.pdbx_description
1 polymer ?
#
loop_
_entity_poly.entity_id
_entity_poly.type
_entity_poly.pdbx_seq_one_letter_code
_entity_poly.pdbx_strand_id
1 'polypeptide(L)'
;YWGVYLALEAVEDSFLLRNYGAQSGGLYKPESMDMGGRKDFGNGAFGNMTPPDTQGNTDQANPPTSPGQTSDDTFDPSQKLDSSSESSAATSDNSGKRPSMDFDGGGGRGGFSMGGGADLNYTDDELDSYETIWDGEIASTTKADHKRVVTALKNISEGNDLEDYMDIDNLLRYMAVHVFSVNEDSLSGTMAHNYYLYETGGKLNLIPWDYNLALGGMGSSNDATSVVNDAIDNAFSGTNFFDTLMEDETYHDQYYAYLRQLVSEYIDGGGFDAFYEWVRSQIDELVKTDPTAFYSYDEYLTAVDTLYQVVKLRGESIQGQLDGTIPSTESAQRSSDALVDASTLDISVMGSP
;
A
#
# COMPACT_ATOMS: atom_id res chain seq x y z
N TYR A 1 16.83 25.45 6.54
CA TYR A 1 15.83 24.73 5.78
C TYR A 1 16.26 23.27 5.63
N TRP A 2 15.38 22.30 5.96
CA TRP A 2 15.70 20.88 6.03
C TRP A 2 14.93 20.06 5.00
N GLY A 3 14.02 20.66 4.23
CA GLY A 3 13.16 20.01 3.25
C GLY A 3 11.67 20.14 3.58
N VAL A 4 10.85 19.52 2.74
CA VAL A 4 9.39 19.40 2.96
C VAL A 4 9.10 18.06 3.63
N TYR A 5 8.40 18.08 4.76
CA TYR A 5 8.05 16.89 5.53
C TYR A 5 6.56 16.86 5.84
N LEU A 6 5.95 15.71 5.66
CA LEU A 6 4.60 15.44 6.13
C LEU A 6 4.64 15.02 7.61
N ALA A 7 3.89 15.73 8.45
CA ALA A 7 3.72 15.34 9.85
C ALA A 7 2.50 14.44 9.97
N LEU A 8 2.72 13.19 10.37
CA LEU A 8 1.68 12.22 10.64
C LEU A 8 1.54 11.99 12.13
N GLU A 9 0.31 11.76 12.59
CA GLU A 9 0.07 11.33 13.94
C GLU A 9 0.39 9.84 14.09
N ALA A 10 1.12 9.48 15.13
CA ALA A 10 1.34 8.09 15.48
C ALA A 10 0.03 7.44 15.96
N VAL A 11 -0.25 6.23 15.48
CA VAL A 11 -1.41 5.45 15.93
C VAL A 11 -1.03 4.75 17.24
N GLU A 12 -1.30 5.44 18.35
CA GLU A 12 -0.99 5.05 19.71
C GLU A 12 -2.17 5.38 20.64
N ASP A 13 -1.99 5.25 21.96
CA ASP A 13 -3.02 5.50 22.98
C ASP A 13 -3.73 6.85 22.82
N SER A 14 -3.01 7.91 22.46
CA SER A 14 -3.59 9.24 22.27
C SER A 14 -4.51 9.30 21.07
N PHE A 15 -4.17 8.60 20.00
CA PHE A 15 -5.00 8.44 18.81
C PHE A 15 -6.28 7.65 19.15
N LEU A 16 -6.12 6.51 19.87
CA LEU A 16 -7.26 5.68 20.26
C LEU A 16 -8.22 6.45 21.18
N LEU A 17 -7.69 7.18 22.16
CA LEU A 17 -8.52 7.98 23.07
C LEU A 17 -9.34 9.03 22.33
N ARG A 18 -8.75 9.69 21.35
CA ARG A 18 -9.42 10.76 20.58
C ARG A 18 -10.45 10.21 19.61
N ASN A 19 -10.14 9.12 18.91
CA ASN A 19 -10.99 8.62 17.84
C ASN A 19 -12.02 7.57 18.31
N TYR A 20 -11.67 6.79 19.34
CA TYR A 20 -12.52 5.72 19.87
C TYR A 20 -13.02 5.97 21.30
N GLY A 21 -12.53 7.03 21.94
CA GLY A 21 -12.95 7.40 23.31
C GLY A 21 -12.48 6.42 24.40
N ALA A 22 -11.61 5.48 24.07
CA ALA A 22 -11.11 4.46 24.98
C ALA A 22 -9.62 4.21 24.75
N GLN A 23 -8.92 3.81 25.84
CA GLN A 23 -7.53 3.31 25.80
C GLN A 23 -7.51 1.81 26.12
N SER A 24 -8.66 1.13 26.03
CA SER A 24 -8.80 -0.28 26.34
C SER A 24 -8.94 -1.08 25.05
N GLY A 25 -8.22 -2.20 24.98
CA GLY A 25 -8.22 -3.09 23.82
C GLY A 25 -6.81 -3.36 23.33
N GLY A 26 -6.68 -4.24 22.35
CA GLY A 26 -5.42 -4.59 21.72
C GLY A 26 -5.21 -3.75 20.46
N LEU A 27 -4.07 -3.09 20.35
CA LEU A 27 -3.65 -2.41 19.14
C LEU A 27 -2.41 -3.10 18.56
N TYR A 28 -2.50 -3.52 17.33
CA TYR A 28 -1.45 -4.27 16.64
C TYR A 28 -1.16 -3.64 15.28
N LYS A 29 0.10 -3.65 14.86
CA LYS A 29 0.54 -3.35 13.49
C LYS A 29 1.20 -4.60 12.90
N PRO A 30 0.41 -5.56 12.38
CA PRO A 30 0.97 -6.77 11.81
C PRO A 30 1.84 -6.45 10.59
N GLU A 31 3.07 -6.96 10.56
CA GLU A 31 3.98 -6.78 9.43
C GLU A 31 4.38 -8.15 8.91
N SER A 32 3.90 -8.53 7.72
CA SER A 32 4.22 -9.80 7.08
C SER A 32 5.41 -9.69 6.15
N MET A 33 6.59 -9.36 6.67
CA MET A 33 7.82 -9.45 5.89
C MET A 33 8.61 -10.70 6.24
N ASP A 34 8.03 -11.88 6.12
CA ASP A 34 8.84 -13.11 6.05
C ASP A 34 9.23 -13.42 4.60
N MET A 35 10.20 -12.70 4.11
CA MET A 35 10.92 -13.03 2.88
C MET A 35 11.84 -14.24 3.16
N GLY A 36 11.25 -15.38 3.49
CA GLY A 36 11.94 -16.68 3.52
C GLY A 36 13.29 -16.72 4.24
N GLY A 37 13.30 -16.85 5.56
CA GLY A 37 14.43 -17.46 6.27
C GLY A 37 15.62 -16.59 6.60
N ARG A 38 15.46 -15.28 6.81
CA ARG A 38 16.46 -14.47 7.50
C ARG A 38 15.89 -13.93 8.81
N LYS A 39 16.07 -14.69 9.88
CA LYS A 39 15.85 -14.23 11.27
C LYS A 39 16.80 -13.09 11.72
N ASP A 40 17.43 -12.38 10.78
CA ASP A 40 18.46 -11.36 11.06
C ASP A 40 18.19 -9.97 10.45
N PHE A 41 16.94 -9.66 10.07
CA PHE A 41 16.56 -8.25 9.92
C PHE A 41 15.81 -7.80 11.20
N GLY A 42 16.49 -7.96 12.32
CA GLY A 42 16.13 -7.33 13.56
C GLY A 42 16.08 -5.81 13.36
N ASN A 43 14.89 -5.24 13.57
CA ASN A 43 14.67 -3.89 14.07
C ASN A 43 15.69 -2.82 13.58
N GLY A 44 15.82 -2.58 12.27
CA GLY A 44 16.91 -1.75 11.81
C GLY A 44 16.79 -1.08 10.46
N ALA A 45 15.72 -1.25 9.68
CA ALA A 45 15.67 -0.59 8.37
C ALA A 45 14.87 0.72 8.34
N PHE A 46 13.91 0.95 9.25
CA PHE A 46 13.16 2.22 9.32
C PHE A 46 12.95 2.79 10.72
N GLY A 47 13.53 2.21 11.77
CA GLY A 47 13.39 2.68 13.12
C GLY A 47 14.71 2.89 13.83
N ASN A 48 15.44 3.92 13.56
CA ASN A 48 16.33 4.70 14.44
C ASN A 48 17.21 5.66 13.65
N MET A 49 16.66 6.73 13.13
CA MET A 49 17.42 7.98 13.08
C MET A 49 17.25 8.65 14.44
N THR A 50 17.98 8.20 15.43
CA THR A 50 18.29 9.02 16.60
C THR A 50 19.11 10.22 16.14
N PRO A 51 18.73 11.44 16.52
CA PRO A 51 19.58 12.60 16.29
C PRO A 51 20.96 12.35 16.96
N PRO A 52 22.07 12.77 16.38
CA PRO A 52 23.37 12.60 17.01
C PRO A 52 23.39 13.32 18.35
N ASP A 53 23.65 12.58 19.40
CA ASP A 53 23.88 13.09 20.75
C ASP A 53 24.97 14.15 20.74
N THR A 54 24.58 15.36 21.10
CA THR A 54 25.52 16.41 21.49
C THR A 54 26.10 16.07 22.86
N GLN A 55 27.08 15.18 22.91
CA GLN A 55 27.98 15.13 24.05
C GLN A 55 29.29 15.80 23.65
N GLY A 56 29.55 16.90 24.34
CA GLY A 56 30.74 17.67 24.19
C GLY A 56 32.01 16.87 24.52
N ASN A 57 32.98 17.02 23.67
CA ASN A 57 34.36 16.86 24.06
C ASN A 57 35.11 18.11 23.63
N THR A 58 35.49 18.87 24.62
CA THR A 58 36.43 20.00 24.50
C THR A 58 37.82 19.44 24.35
N ASP A 59 38.40 19.50 23.14
CA ASP A 59 39.84 19.59 22.98
C ASP A 59 40.17 20.40 21.74
N GLN A 60 41.03 21.40 21.96
CA GLN A 60 41.54 22.36 21.02
C GLN A 60 42.44 21.70 19.98
N ALA A 61 42.22 21.98 18.70
CA ALA A 61 43.30 21.99 17.72
C ALA A 61 42.99 22.92 16.56
N ASN A 62 43.98 23.72 16.21
CA ASN A 62 44.05 24.80 15.23
C ASN A 62 43.59 24.40 13.81
N PRO A 63 43.15 25.40 12.99
CA PRO A 63 42.80 25.19 11.61
C PRO A 63 44.05 24.99 10.71
N PRO A 64 44.00 24.10 9.73
CA PRO A 64 45.07 24.06 8.72
C PRO A 64 44.75 25.02 7.59
N THR A 65 45.81 25.75 7.24
CA THR A 65 45.99 26.63 6.10
C THR A 65 45.86 25.88 4.77
N SER A 66 45.25 26.55 3.80
CA SER A 66 45.24 26.14 2.38
C SER A 66 46.62 25.98 1.80
N PRO A 67 46.82 25.04 0.89
CA PRO A 67 47.81 25.17 -0.15
C PRO A 67 47.16 25.21 -1.55
N GLY A 68 47.81 26.02 -2.39
CA GLY A 68 47.37 26.36 -3.72
C GLY A 68 47.66 25.29 -4.79
N GLN A 69 46.98 25.56 -5.85
CA GLN A 69 47.22 25.32 -7.28
C GLN A 69 48.33 24.35 -7.74
N THR A 70 47.94 23.49 -8.65
CA THR A 70 48.33 23.19 -10.05
C THR A 70 48.14 21.70 -10.27
N SER A 71 47.54 21.21 -11.32
CA SER A 71 47.81 21.29 -12.75
C SER A 71 46.74 20.60 -13.56
N ASP A 72 46.52 21.12 -14.74
CA ASP A 72 45.85 20.55 -15.92
C ASP A 72 45.93 19.03 -16.07
N ASP A 73 44.74 18.46 -16.38
CA ASP A 73 44.66 17.36 -17.31
C ASP A 73 43.29 17.44 -18.05
N THR A 74 43.40 17.86 -19.28
CA THR A 74 42.32 17.91 -20.30
C THR A 74 41.91 16.50 -20.67
N PHE A 75 40.65 16.16 -20.45
CA PHE A 75 40.04 14.96 -20.98
C PHE A 75 39.44 15.25 -22.36
N ASP A 76 39.99 14.59 -23.40
CA ASP A 76 39.56 14.65 -24.80
C ASP A 76 38.47 13.60 -25.08
N PRO A 77 37.24 13.99 -25.54
CA PRO A 77 36.18 13.05 -25.82
C PRO A 77 36.12 12.64 -27.31
N SER A 78 37.21 12.14 -27.87
CA SER A 78 37.19 11.60 -29.24
C SER A 78 38.03 10.33 -29.38
N GLN A 79 37.53 9.22 -28.84
CA GLN A 79 37.95 7.90 -29.30
C GLN A 79 36.72 7.00 -29.54
N LYS A 80 36.36 6.96 -30.81
CA LYS A 80 35.59 5.86 -31.41
C LYS A 80 36.45 4.60 -31.36
N LEU A 81 35.84 3.51 -30.89
CA LEU A 81 36.32 2.17 -31.16
C LEU A 81 35.29 1.42 -31.97
N ASP A 82 35.61 1.24 -33.23
CA ASP A 82 35.05 0.24 -34.12
C ASP A 82 35.42 -1.16 -33.59
N SER A 83 34.46 -2.07 -33.66
CA SER A 83 34.78 -3.48 -33.78
C SER A 83 33.71 -4.27 -34.45
N SER A 84 34.00 -4.67 -35.65
CA SER A 84 33.45 -5.81 -36.36
C SER A 84 34.14 -7.10 -35.89
N SER A 85 33.40 -8.17 -35.72
CA SER A 85 33.69 -9.57 -36.10
C SER A 85 32.62 -10.49 -35.51
N GLU A 86 31.74 -10.95 -36.32
CA GLU A 86 31.75 -12.23 -37.07
C GLU A 86 31.36 -13.45 -36.24
N SER A 87 30.30 -14.02 -36.77
CA SER A 87 29.58 -15.26 -36.49
C SER A 87 30.44 -16.50 -36.32
N SER A 88 30.05 -17.39 -35.44
CA SER A 88 30.06 -18.82 -35.77
C SER A 88 28.95 -19.55 -35.04
N ALA A 89 28.10 -20.16 -35.85
CA ALA A 89 27.05 -21.09 -35.46
C ALA A 89 27.67 -22.38 -34.95
N ALA A 90 27.17 -22.84 -33.81
CA ALA A 90 27.30 -24.25 -33.43
C ALA A 90 25.94 -24.73 -32.91
N THR A 91 25.28 -25.48 -33.75
CA THR A 91 24.14 -26.36 -33.42
C THR A 91 24.62 -27.46 -32.45
N SER A 92 23.98 -27.56 -31.30
CA SER A 92 23.91 -28.83 -30.59
C SER A 92 22.53 -28.97 -29.98
N ASP A 93 21.78 -29.91 -30.58
CA ASP A 93 20.62 -30.59 -30.06
C ASP A 93 20.92 -31.08 -28.64
N ASN A 94 20.13 -30.66 -27.68
CA ASN A 94 19.96 -31.45 -26.46
C ASN A 94 18.50 -31.32 -26.00
N SER A 95 17.71 -32.32 -26.42
CA SER A 95 16.37 -32.60 -25.96
C SER A 95 16.40 -33.04 -24.49
N GLY A 96 16.46 -32.09 -23.57
CA GLY A 96 16.25 -32.31 -22.15
C GLY A 96 14.79 -31.97 -21.79
N LYS A 97 13.99 -33.01 -21.56
CA LYS A 97 12.64 -32.95 -21.02
C LYS A 97 12.62 -32.03 -19.78
N ARG A 98 11.93 -30.89 -19.89
CA ARG A 98 11.41 -30.19 -18.71
C ARG A 98 10.28 -31.06 -18.11
N PRO A 99 10.25 -31.26 -16.79
CA PRO A 99 9.07 -31.87 -16.18
C PRO A 99 7.89 -30.90 -16.38
N SER A 100 6.86 -31.38 -17.06
CA SER A 100 5.56 -30.75 -17.06
C SER A 100 5.02 -30.85 -15.63
N MET A 101 4.85 -29.73 -14.97
CA MET A 101 3.96 -29.67 -13.83
C MET A 101 2.55 -29.71 -14.40
N ASP A 102 1.92 -30.85 -14.31
CA ASP A 102 0.49 -31.01 -14.49
C ASP A 102 -0.21 -30.19 -13.41
N PHE A 103 -0.80 -29.07 -13.81
CA PHE A 103 -1.78 -28.34 -13.01
C PHE A 103 -3.08 -29.15 -13.11
N ASP A 104 -3.29 -30.03 -12.14
CA ASP A 104 -4.59 -30.69 -11.94
C ASP A 104 -5.56 -29.61 -11.42
N GLY A 105 -6.58 -29.30 -12.24
CA GLY A 105 -7.62 -28.35 -11.93
C GLY A 105 -8.56 -28.89 -10.86
N GLY A 106 -8.23 -28.68 -9.59
CA GLY A 106 -9.12 -28.85 -8.46
C GLY A 106 -9.31 -27.50 -7.79
N GLY A 107 -10.51 -26.92 -7.88
CA GLY A 107 -10.86 -25.66 -7.27
C GLY A 107 -10.64 -25.65 -5.75
N GLY A 108 -9.66 -24.93 -5.33
CA GLY A 108 -9.38 -24.47 -3.99
C GLY A 108 -8.57 -23.21 -4.18
N ARG A 109 -9.15 -22.06 -3.87
CA ARG A 109 -8.43 -20.81 -3.67
C ARG A 109 -7.48 -21.00 -2.47
N GLY A 110 -6.37 -21.70 -2.70
CA GLY A 110 -5.23 -21.67 -1.82
C GLY A 110 -4.47 -20.39 -2.14
N GLY A 111 -4.81 -19.28 -1.52
CA GLY A 111 -3.92 -18.15 -1.46
C GLY A 111 -2.60 -18.63 -0.88
N PHE A 112 -1.49 -18.23 -1.49
CA PHE A 112 -0.20 -18.36 -0.86
C PHE A 112 -0.23 -17.44 0.36
N SER A 113 -0.65 -17.96 1.52
CA SER A 113 -0.46 -17.30 2.80
C SER A 113 1.06 -17.25 3.01
N MET A 114 1.65 -16.10 2.85
CA MET A 114 3.07 -15.87 3.11
C MET A 114 3.36 -15.55 4.59
N GLY A 115 2.41 -15.78 5.49
CA GLY A 115 2.60 -15.61 6.91
C GLY A 115 1.26 -15.75 7.62
N GLY A 116 1.07 -16.81 8.43
CA GLY A 116 -0.13 -16.93 9.27
C GLY A 116 -0.32 -15.69 10.14
N GLY A 117 -1.53 -15.14 10.15
CA GLY A 117 -1.94 -14.08 11.06
C GLY A 117 -1.90 -12.65 10.52
N ALA A 118 -1.04 -12.30 9.57
CA ALA A 118 -0.99 -10.96 8.99
C ALA A 118 -2.12 -10.70 7.98
N ASP A 119 -2.57 -11.74 7.31
CA ASP A 119 -3.72 -11.71 6.39
C ASP A 119 -5.08 -11.74 7.10
N LEU A 120 -5.09 -11.83 8.43
CA LEU A 120 -6.28 -11.94 9.29
C LEU A 120 -7.18 -13.15 8.98
N ASN A 121 -6.68 -14.15 8.27
CA ASN A 121 -7.42 -15.38 8.05
C ASN A 121 -7.39 -16.26 9.31
N TYR A 122 -8.53 -16.85 9.66
CA TYR A 122 -8.55 -17.83 10.75
C TYR A 122 -7.80 -19.11 10.33
N THR A 123 -6.84 -19.53 11.16
CA THR A 123 -6.06 -20.74 10.95
C THR A 123 -6.52 -21.85 11.92
N ASP A 124 -6.44 -21.59 13.22
CA ASP A 124 -6.84 -22.51 14.30
C ASP A 124 -7.01 -21.75 15.63
N ASP A 125 -7.31 -22.47 16.73
CA ASP A 125 -7.52 -21.85 18.06
C ASP A 125 -6.20 -21.63 18.84
N GLU A 126 -5.02 -21.95 18.27
CA GLU A 126 -3.73 -21.80 18.93
C GLU A 126 -3.17 -20.37 18.75
N LEU A 127 -2.76 -19.74 19.84
CA LEU A 127 -2.24 -18.37 19.78
C LEU A 127 -0.93 -18.26 18.99
N ASP A 128 -0.13 -19.33 19.02
CA ASP A 128 1.17 -19.37 18.34
C ASP A 128 1.04 -19.34 16.80
N SER A 129 -0.17 -19.62 16.26
CA SER A 129 -0.46 -19.52 14.82
C SER A 129 -0.59 -18.07 14.33
N TYR A 130 -0.61 -17.09 15.24
CA TYR A 130 -0.81 -15.66 14.95
C TYR A 130 0.35 -14.79 15.45
N GLU A 131 1.56 -15.35 15.57
CA GLU A 131 2.73 -14.62 16.08
C GLU A 131 2.96 -13.30 15.33
N THR A 132 2.71 -13.26 14.00
CA THR A 132 2.86 -12.03 13.20
C THR A 132 1.96 -10.89 13.70
N ILE A 133 0.78 -11.19 14.25
CA ILE A 133 -0.08 -10.16 14.86
C ILE A 133 0.53 -9.73 16.20
N TRP A 134 0.96 -10.70 17.03
CA TRP A 134 1.47 -10.39 18.37
C TRP A 134 2.83 -9.68 18.32
N ASP A 135 3.67 -10.00 17.37
CA ASP A 135 4.96 -9.30 17.16
C ASP A 135 4.77 -7.82 16.80
N GLY A 136 3.61 -7.47 16.22
CA GLY A 136 3.21 -6.09 15.91
C GLY A 136 2.50 -5.35 17.06
N GLU A 137 2.55 -5.84 18.29
CA GLU A 137 1.88 -5.24 19.46
C GLU A 137 2.40 -3.82 19.74
N ILE A 138 1.49 -2.83 19.75
CA ILE A 138 1.81 -1.42 20.04
C ILE A 138 1.64 -1.10 21.53
N ALA A 139 0.58 -1.63 22.15
CA ALA A 139 0.31 -1.46 23.56
C ALA A 139 0.30 -2.83 24.25
N SER A 140 0.72 -2.88 25.53
CA SER A 140 0.80 -4.16 26.25
C SER A 140 -0.56 -4.84 26.33
N THR A 141 -0.67 -6.03 25.79
CA THR A 141 -1.85 -6.88 25.81
C THR A 141 -1.65 -8.12 26.68
N THR A 142 -2.66 -8.92 26.82
CA THR A 142 -2.65 -10.17 27.57
C THR A 142 -3.09 -11.34 26.71
N LYS A 143 -2.83 -12.56 27.16
CA LYS A 143 -3.36 -13.75 26.48
C LYS A 143 -4.90 -13.76 26.37
N ALA A 144 -5.62 -13.03 27.22
CA ALA A 144 -7.07 -12.90 27.12
C ALA A 144 -7.46 -11.99 25.93
N ASP A 145 -6.64 -10.95 25.67
CA ASP A 145 -6.82 -10.07 24.52
C ASP A 145 -6.56 -10.83 23.22
N HIS A 146 -5.45 -11.56 23.13
CA HIS A 146 -5.15 -12.43 21.98
C HIS A 146 -6.26 -13.44 21.69
N LYS A 147 -6.81 -14.08 22.75
CA LYS A 147 -7.94 -15.02 22.59
C LYS A 147 -9.19 -14.36 22.02
N ARG A 148 -9.48 -13.08 22.37
CA ARG A 148 -10.61 -12.36 21.76
C ARG A 148 -10.40 -12.14 20.29
N VAL A 149 -9.17 -11.76 19.86
CA VAL A 149 -8.83 -11.62 18.45
C VAL A 149 -9.04 -12.94 17.71
N VAL A 150 -8.47 -14.05 18.20
CA VAL A 150 -8.63 -15.38 17.56
C VAL A 150 -10.10 -15.81 17.54
N THR A 151 -10.85 -15.56 18.61
CA THR A 151 -12.31 -15.84 18.65
C THR A 151 -13.06 -15.03 17.61
N ALA A 152 -12.71 -13.75 17.43
CA ALA A 152 -13.30 -12.91 16.41
C ALA A 152 -12.97 -13.42 15.00
N LEU A 153 -11.69 -13.69 14.70
CA LEU A 153 -11.27 -14.24 13.40
C LEU A 153 -12.00 -15.54 13.05
N LYS A 154 -12.19 -16.44 14.04
CA LYS A 154 -12.94 -17.68 13.86
C LYS A 154 -14.39 -17.44 13.44
N ASN A 155 -15.10 -16.63 14.20
CA ASN A 155 -16.51 -16.37 13.93
C ASN A 155 -16.72 -15.59 12.63
N ILE A 156 -15.79 -14.68 12.30
CA ILE A 156 -15.77 -13.98 11.02
C ILE A 156 -15.61 -14.98 9.87
N SER A 157 -14.65 -15.88 9.96
CA SER A 157 -14.42 -16.90 8.91
C SER A 157 -15.60 -17.86 8.72
N GLU A 158 -16.38 -18.09 9.78
CA GLU A 158 -17.57 -18.95 9.77
C GLU A 158 -18.87 -18.18 9.42
N GLY A 159 -18.80 -16.84 9.30
CA GLY A 159 -19.97 -15.98 9.05
C GLY A 159 -20.95 -15.90 10.23
N ASN A 160 -20.48 -16.15 11.45
CA ASN A 160 -21.32 -16.17 12.66
C ASN A 160 -21.40 -14.77 13.27
N ASP A 161 -22.63 -14.23 13.44
CA ASP A 161 -22.90 -13.01 14.21
C ASP A 161 -21.86 -11.89 13.97
N LEU A 162 -21.58 -11.56 12.70
CA LEU A 162 -20.49 -10.66 12.28
C LEU A 162 -20.45 -9.35 13.07
N GLU A 163 -21.62 -8.78 13.40
CA GLU A 163 -21.72 -7.54 14.17
C GLU A 163 -21.19 -7.65 15.60
N ASP A 164 -21.05 -8.86 16.15
CA ASP A 164 -20.47 -9.07 17.47
C ASP A 164 -18.94 -9.10 17.43
N TYR A 165 -18.34 -9.37 16.25
CA TYR A 165 -16.91 -9.58 16.06
C TYR A 165 -16.24 -8.56 15.15
N MET A 166 -17.02 -7.79 14.38
CA MET A 166 -16.56 -6.75 13.49
C MET A 166 -17.23 -5.42 13.80
N ASP A 167 -16.50 -4.32 13.68
CA ASP A 167 -17.10 -3.01 13.48
C ASP A 167 -17.43 -2.86 11.99
N ILE A 168 -18.64 -3.24 11.61
CA ILE A 168 -19.09 -3.31 10.22
C ILE A 168 -18.91 -1.97 9.51
N ASP A 169 -19.32 -0.86 10.15
CA ASP A 169 -19.21 0.47 9.55
C ASP A 169 -17.75 0.85 9.27
N ASN A 170 -16.86 0.61 10.24
CA ASN A 170 -15.41 0.84 10.07
C ASN A 170 -14.85 0.02 8.92
N LEU A 171 -15.16 -1.29 8.88
CA LEU A 171 -14.59 -2.19 7.88
C LEU A 171 -15.07 -1.89 6.47
N LEU A 172 -16.36 -1.59 6.27
CA LEU A 172 -16.89 -1.24 4.96
C LEU A 172 -16.32 0.10 4.44
N ARG A 173 -16.09 1.07 5.33
CA ARG A 173 -15.40 2.32 4.98
C ARG A 173 -13.93 2.09 4.64
N TYR A 174 -13.24 1.23 5.41
CA TYR A 174 -11.89 0.81 5.12
C TYR A 174 -11.81 0.22 3.71
N MET A 175 -12.69 -0.73 3.39
CA MET A 175 -12.78 -1.35 2.07
C MET A 175 -13.01 -0.32 0.96
N ALA A 176 -13.99 0.59 1.13
CA ALA A 176 -14.31 1.59 0.12
C ALA A 176 -13.13 2.53 -0.19
N VAL A 177 -12.37 2.93 0.84
CA VAL A 177 -11.19 3.78 0.66
C VAL A 177 -10.06 3.02 -0.04
N HIS A 178 -9.79 1.77 0.35
CA HIS A 178 -8.74 0.96 -0.27
C HIS A 178 -9.03 0.65 -1.73
N VAL A 179 -10.27 0.28 -2.04
CA VAL A 179 -10.73 0.03 -3.41
C VAL A 179 -10.65 1.30 -4.26
N PHE A 180 -11.10 2.44 -3.73
CA PHE A 180 -11.00 3.71 -4.44
C PHE A 180 -9.54 4.06 -4.74
N SER A 181 -8.66 3.93 -3.76
CA SER A 181 -7.25 4.32 -3.88
C SER A 181 -6.37 3.27 -4.58
N VAL A 182 -6.92 2.10 -4.95
CA VAL A 182 -6.15 0.99 -5.53
C VAL A 182 -4.88 0.73 -4.71
N ASN A 183 -5.06 0.58 -3.39
CA ASN A 183 -3.95 0.37 -2.47
C ASN A 183 -3.64 -1.13 -2.33
N GLU A 184 -2.88 -1.68 -3.28
CA GLU A 184 -2.46 -3.08 -3.27
C GLU A 184 -1.39 -3.40 -2.20
N ASP A 185 -0.82 -2.37 -1.58
CA ASP A 185 0.15 -2.47 -0.49
C ASP A 185 -0.52 -2.45 0.89
N SER A 186 -1.63 -3.15 1.02
CA SER A 186 -2.44 -3.19 2.24
C SER A 186 -2.99 -4.58 2.53
N LEU A 187 -3.84 -4.71 3.57
CA LEU A 187 -4.55 -5.96 3.87
C LEU A 187 -5.40 -6.45 2.69
N SER A 188 -5.99 -5.55 1.92
CA SER A 188 -6.79 -5.89 0.73
C SER A 188 -5.95 -6.32 -0.48
N GLY A 189 -4.64 -6.09 -0.47
CA GLY A 189 -3.69 -6.50 -1.51
C GLY A 189 -2.93 -7.78 -1.16
N THR A 190 -1.99 -8.16 -2.02
CA THR A 190 -1.23 -9.41 -1.89
C THR A 190 -0.21 -9.41 -0.76
N MET A 191 0.18 -8.23 -0.26
CA MET A 191 1.20 -8.07 0.78
C MET A 191 0.63 -8.23 2.19
N ALA A 192 -0.66 -8.01 2.38
CA ALA A 192 -1.38 -8.14 3.66
C ALA A 192 -0.71 -7.37 4.82
N HIS A 193 -0.27 -6.14 4.54
CA HIS A 193 0.34 -5.26 5.55
C HIS A 193 -0.22 -3.81 5.47
N ASN A 194 0.46 -2.82 6.04
CA ASN A 194 0.07 -1.40 6.02
C ASN A 194 -1.33 -1.12 6.59
N TYR A 195 -1.64 -1.76 7.72
CA TYR A 195 -2.84 -1.48 8.50
C TYR A 195 -2.53 -1.65 9.99
N TYR A 196 -3.38 -1.07 10.82
CA TYR A 196 -3.45 -1.42 12.24
C TYR A 196 -4.71 -2.21 12.52
N LEU A 197 -4.58 -3.28 13.29
CA LEU A 197 -5.70 -4.02 13.85
C LEU A 197 -5.97 -3.49 15.26
N TYR A 198 -7.19 -3.03 15.50
CA TYR A 198 -7.63 -2.60 16.81
C TYR A 198 -8.78 -3.48 17.31
N GLU A 199 -8.54 -4.25 18.36
CA GLU A 199 -9.55 -5.04 19.06
C GLU A 199 -10.08 -4.28 20.26
N THR A 200 -11.39 -4.09 20.36
CA THR A 200 -12.04 -3.51 21.52
C THR A 200 -13.39 -4.19 21.79
N GLY A 201 -13.53 -4.74 23.00
CA GLY A 201 -14.76 -5.40 23.43
C GLY A 201 -15.13 -6.64 22.61
N GLY A 202 -14.17 -7.31 21.99
CA GLY A 202 -14.37 -8.48 21.15
C GLY A 202 -14.57 -8.15 19.66
N LYS A 203 -14.64 -6.86 19.28
CA LYS A 203 -14.81 -6.43 17.90
C LYS A 203 -13.48 -5.99 17.30
N LEU A 204 -13.26 -6.38 16.06
CA LEU A 204 -12.11 -5.96 15.24
C LEU A 204 -12.44 -4.72 14.43
N ASN A 205 -11.49 -3.78 14.43
CA ASN A 205 -11.48 -2.55 13.64
C ASN A 205 -10.19 -2.51 12.84
N LEU A 206 -10.20 -1.92 11.65
CA LEU A 206 -9.02 -1.63 10.85
C LEU A 206 -8.76 -0.12 10.79
N ILE A 207 -7.49 0.25 10.98
CA ILE A 207 -7.04 1.63 10.82
C ILE A 207 -6.08 1.65 9.64
N PRO A 208 -6.36 2.45 8.60
CA PRO A 208 -5.53 2.51 7.41
C PRO A 208 -4.17 3.14 7.70
N TRP A 209 -3.15 2.67 6.99
CA TRP A 209 -1.78 3.17 7.09
C TRP A 209 -1.08 3.09 5.75
N ASP A 210 -0.16 4.03 5.49
CA ASP A 210 0.81 4.06 4.40
C ASP A 210 0.22 3.92 2.98
N TYR A 211 -0.33 5.02 2.47
CA TYR A 211 -0.92 5.10 1.12
C TYR A 211 0.06 5.59 0.05
N ASN A 212 1.36 5.61 0.34
CA ASN A 212 2.37 6.14 -0.60
C ASN A 212 2.45 5.34 -1.91
N LEU A 213 2.04 4.07 -1.89
CA LEU A 213 2.00 3.18 -3.06
C LEU A 213 0.60 2.98 -3.65
N ALA A 214 -0.37 3.80 -3.25
CA ALA A 214 -1.70 3.80 -3.85
C ALA A 214 -1.68 4.27 -5.32
N LEU A 215 -2.79 4.06 -6.02
CA LEU A 215 -3.01 4.49 -7.41
C LEU A 215 -1.94 4.00 -8.39
N GLY A 216 -1.50 2.74 -8.22
CA GLY A 216 -0.52 2.09 -9.10
C GLY A 216 0.93 2.27 -8.68
N GLY A 217 1.21 2.86 -7.52
CA GLY A 217 2.56 3.03 -6.98
C GLY A 217 3.31 1.72 -6.72
N MET A 218 2.61 0.60 -6.51
CA MET A 218 3.21 -0.75 -6.40
C MET A 218 3.84 -1.27 -7.70
N GLY A 219 3.62 -0.61 -8.84
CA GLY A 219 4.47 -0.74 -10.02
C GLY A 219 4.44 -2.05 -10.79
N SER A 220 3.40 -2.89 -10.70
CA SER A 220 3.31 -4.09 -11.54
C SER A 220 2.81 -3.80 -12.97
N SER A 221 2.11 -2.71 -13.19
CA SER A 221 1.82 -2.21 -14.53
C SER A 221 1.80 -0.68 -14.53
N ASN A 222 2.58 -0.04 -15.43
CA ASN A 222 2.45 1.39 -15.70
C ASN A 222 1.21 1.70 -16.56
N ASP A 223 0.20 0.82 -16.56
CA ASP A 223 -1.01 0.98 -17.33
C ASP A 223 -2.06 1.75 -16.53
N ALA A 224 -2.15 3.04 -16.79
CA ALA A 224 -3.13 3.92 -16.16
C ALA A 224 -4.57 3.44 -16.38
N THR A 225 -4.88 2.81 -17.54
CA THR A 225 -6.21 2.29 -17.84
C THR A 225 -6.58 1.15 -16.87
N SER A 226 -5.65 0.26 -16.56
CA SER A 226 -5.86 -0.81 -15.59
C SER A 226 -6.09 -0.24 -14.19
N VAL A 227 -5.27 0.71 -13.73
CA VAL A 227 -5.40 1.35 -12.42
C VAL A 227 -6.74 2.10 -12.28
N VAL A 228 -7.11 2.89 -13.29
CA VAL A 228 -8.36 3.65 -13.28
C VAL A 228 -9.59 2.73 -13.23
N ASN A 229 -9.54 1.57 -13.90
CA ASN A 229 -10.67 0.64 -13.97
C ASN A 229 -10.56 -0.54 -13.00
N ASP A 230 -9.65 -0.49 -12.03
CA ASP A 230 -9.56 -1.57 -11.04
C ASP A 230 -10.95 -1.96 -10.51
N ALA A 231 -11.21 -3.27 -10.47
CA ALA A 231 -12.57 -3.79 -10.25
C ALA A 231 -12.99 -3.63 -8.78
N ILE A 232 -14.16 -3.05 -8.54
CA ILE A 232 -14.65 -2.80 -7.17
C ILE A 232 -15.09 -4.07 -6.44
N ASP A 233 -15.38 -5.15 -7.15
CA ASP A 233 -15.81 -6.44 -6.58
C ASP A 233 -14.69 -7.49 -6.50
N ASN A 234 -13.46 -7.17 -6.89
CA ASN A 234 -12.32 -8.08 -6.86
C ASN A 234 -11.14 -7.57 -6.01
N ALA A 235 -11.39 -6.63 -5.13
CA ALA A 235 -10.32 -5.87 -4.46
C ALA A 235 -9.59 -6.62 -3.33
N PHE A 236 -10.02 -7.83 -2.96
CA PHE A 236 -9.54 -8.50 -1.74
C PHE A 236 -8.82 -9.79 -2.08
N SER A 237 -7.67 -9.68 -2.76
CA SER A 237 -6.91 -10.84 -3.21
C SER A 237 -5.97 -11.43 -2.16
N GLY A 238 -5.60 -10.66 -1.14
CA GLY A 238 -4.61 -11.07 -0.13
C GLY A 238 -5.20 -11.76 1.09
N THR A 239 -6.52 -11.69 1.29
CA THR A 239 -7.19 -12.17 2.49
C THR A 239 -8.61 -12.66 2.22
N ASN A 240 -9.08 -13.61 3.03
CA ASN A 240 -10.48 -14.03 3.08
C ASN A 240 -11.27 -13.30 4.19
N PHE A 241 -10.63 -12.40 4.92
CA PHE A 241 -11.21 -11.72 6.08
C PHE A 241 -12.51 -10.98 5.75
N PHE A 242 -12.66 -10.48 4.52
CA PHE A 242 -13.84 -9.74 4.08
C PHE A 242 -14.88 -10.60 3.36
N ASP A 243 -14.60 -11.88 3.06
CA ASP A 243 -15.46 -12.69 2.18
C ASP A 243 -16.89 -12.82 2.73
N THR A 244 -17.03 -13.21 4.00
CA THR A 244 -18.34 -13.36 4.64
C THR A 244 -19.12 -12.05 4.76
N LEU A 245 -18.40 -10.93 4.88
CA LEU A 245 -18.99 -9.59 4.89
C LEU A 245 -19.57 -9.24 3.51
N MET A 246 -18.83 -9.56 2.44
CA MET A 246 -19.21 -9.26 1.07
C MET A 246 -20.26 -10.24 0.50
N GLU A 247 -20.42 -11.42 1.08
CA GLU A 247 -21.47 -12.38 0.73
C GLU A 247 -22.86 -11.94 1.24
N ASP A 248 -22.93 -11.06 2.24
CA ASP A 248 -24.20 -10.50 2.72
C ASP A 248 -24.64 -9.31 1.87
N GLU A 249 -25.81 -9.43 1.22
CA GLU A 249 -26.34 -8.39 0.33
C GLU A 249 -26.50 -7.03 1.03
N THR A 250 -26.81 -7.02 2.34
CA THR A 250 -27.00 -5.77 3.10
C THR A 250 -25.68 -5.04 3.26
N TYR A 251 -24.60 -5.76 3.59
CA TYR A 251 -23.28 -5.17 3.76
C TYR A 251 -22.66 -4.79 2.42
N HIS A 252 -22.88 -5.59 1.38
CA HIS A 252 -22.47 -5.26 0.02
C HIS A 252 -23.15 -3.98 -0.48
N ASP A 253 -24.47 -3.83 -0.27
CA ASP A 253 -25.20 -2.61 -0.62
C ASP A 253 -24.67 -1.40 0.17
N GLN A 254 -24.32 -1.57 1.44
CA GLN A 254 -23.73 -0.50 2.27
C GLN A 254 -22.34 -0.11 1.79
N TYR A 255 -21.51 -1.08 1.42
CA TYR A 255 -20.21 -0.83 0.79
C TYR A 255 -20.35 -0.01 -0.50
N TYR A 256 -21.29 -0.38 -1.36
CA TYR A 256 -21.62 0.39 -2.56
C TYR A 256 -22.13 1.80 -2.24
N ALA A 257 -22.89 1.96 -1.16
CA ALA A 257 -23.32 3.28 -0.71
C ALA A 257 -22.13 4.17 -0.30
N TYR A 258 -21.10 3.62 0.35
CA TYR A 258 -19.89 4.37 0.68
C TYR A 258 -19.08 4.75 -0.56
N LEU A 259 -18.93 3.85 -1.53
CA LEU A 259 -18.31 4.20 -2.81
C LEU A 259 -19.07 5.31 -3.54
N ARG A 260 -20.42 5.23 -3.59
CA ARG A 260 -21.25 6.31 -4.18
C ARG A 260 -21.09 7.62 -3.43
N GLN A 261 -21.05 7.59 -2.11
CA GLN A 261 -20.83 8.80 -1.31
C GLN A 261 -19.47 9.40 -1.60
N LEU A 262 -18.41 8.59 -1.67
CA LEU A 262 -17.06 9.05 -1.99
C LEU A 262 -17.02 9.72 -3.36
N VAL A 263 -17.58 9.08 -4.39
CA VAL A 263 -17.62 9.65 -5.74
C VAL A 263 -18.45 10.93 -5.77
N SER A 264 -19.69 10.90 -5.26
CA SER A 264 -20.63 12.02 -5.39
C SER A 264 -20.25 13.24 -4.56
N GLU A 265 -19.71 13.05 -3.34
CA GLU A 265 -19.37 14.16 -2.43
C GLU A 265 -17.92 14.60 -2.58
N TYR A 266 -16.98 13.65 -2.67
CA TYR A 266 -15.56 13.97 -2.67
C TYR A 266 -15.03 14.25 -4.08
N ILE A 267 -15.44 13.48 -5.10
CA ILE A 267 -14.97 13.68 -6.48
C ILE A 267 -15.83 14.70 -7.22
N ASP A 268 -17.13 14.44 -7.38
CA ASP A 268 -18.04 15.28 -8.16
C ASP A 268 -18.46 16.55 -7.40
N GLY A 269 -18.58 16.42 -6.07
CA GLY A 269 -18.88 17.54 -5.17
C GLY A 269 -17.73 18.53 -4.97
N GLY A 270 -16.57 18.29 -5.57
CA GLY A 270 -15.40 19.16 -5.53
C GLY A 270 -14.58 19.09 -4.25
N GLY A 271 -14.82 18.10 -3.39
CA GLY A 271 -14.03 17.88 -2.17
C GLY A 271 -12.57 17.61 -2.48
N PHE A 272 -12.31 16.74 -3.46
CA PHE A 272 -10.96 16.45 -3.95
C PHE A 272 -10.30 17.69 -4.57
N ASP A 273 -11.01 18.43 -5.42
CA ASP A 273 -10.49 19.62 -6.09
C ASP A 273 -10.05 20.66 -5.03
N ALA A 274 -10.89 20.90 -4.03
CA ALA A 274 -10.59 21.85 -2.96
C ALA A 274 -9.39 21.39 -2.11
N PHE A 275 -9.29 20.10 -1.81
CA PHE A 275 -8.16 19.52 -1.06
C PHE A 275 -6.87 19.58 -1.87
N TYR A 276 -6.92 19.21 -3.14
CA TYR A 276 -5.77 19.27 -4.05
C TYR A 276 -5.21 20.67 -4.18
N GLU A 277 -6.07 21.67 -4.43
CA GLU A 277 -5.67 23.07 -4.51
C GLU A 277 -5.12 23.58 -3.18
N TRP A 278 -5.74 23.19 -2.07
CA TRP A 278 -5.26 23.57 -0.74
C TRP A 278 -3.85 23.01 -0.47
N VAL A 279 -3.61 21.73 -0.71
CA VAL A 279 -2.28 21.11 -0.54
C VAL A 279 -1.26 21.83 -1.41
N ARG A 280 -1.56 22.03 -2.71
CA ARG A 280 -0.70 22.73 -3.64
C ARG A 280 -0.33 24.12 -3.16
N SER A 281 -1.32 24.87 -2.65
CA SER A 281 -1.08 26.22 -2.11
C SER A 281 -0.12 26.24 -0.90
N GLN A 282 0.00 25.12 -0.17
CA GLN A 282 0.90 25.00 0.98
C GLN A 282 2.32 24.60 0.57
N ILE A 283 2.47 23.73 -0.44
CA ILE A 283 3.75 23.06 -0.69
C ILE A 283 4.44 23.48 -2.00
N ASP A 284 3.75 24.00 -3.02
CA ASP A 284 4.33 24.28 -4.35
C ASP A 284 5.60 25.15 -4.28
N GLU A 285 5.55 26.27 -3.54
CA GLU A 285 6.72 27.15 -3.41
C GLU A 285 7.83 26.51 -2.55
N LEU A 286 7.46 25.68 -1.58
CA LEU A 286 8.43 24.94 -0.77
C LEU A 286 9.16 23.91 -1.62
N VAL A 287 8.43 23.11 -2.42
CA VAL A 287 9.02 22.11 -3.33
C VAL A 287 9.91 22.80 -4.36
N LYS A 288 9.46 23.90 -4.94
CA LYS A 288 10.20 24.67 -5.96
C LYS A 288 11.53 25.19 -5.46
N THR A 289 11.60 25.55 -4.18
CA THR A 289 12.79 26.15 -3.57
C THR A 289 13.60 25.19 -2.70
N ASP A 290 13.19 23.92 -2.63
CA ASP A 290 13.89 22.90 -1.85
C ASP A 290 15.24 22.52 -2.48
N PRO A 291 16.37 22.86 -1.83
CA PRO A 291 17.69 22.50 -2.35
C PRO A 291 18.03 21.03 -2.21
N THR A 292 17.18 20.25 -1.53
CA THR A 292 17.34 18.82 -1.28
C THR A 292 16.36 17.97 -2.11
N ALA A 293 15.56 18.58 -2.99
CA ALA A 293 14.61 17.88 -3.84
C ALA A 293 15.34 16.84 -4.74
N PHE A 294 14.78 15.64 -4.81
CA PHE A 294 15.26 14.58 -5.70
C PHE A 294 14.83 14.79 -7.16
N TYR A 295 13.75 15.56 -7.37
CA TYR A 295 13.14 15.83 -8.67
C TYR A 295 13.09 17.33 -8.93
N SER A 296 13.08 17.71 -10.19
CA SER A 296 12.87 19.09 -10.60
C SER A 296 11.44 19.55 -10.30
N TYR A 297 11.23 20.85 -10.25
CA TYR A 297 9.89 21.40 -10.07
C TYR A 297 8.95 21.10 -11.24
N ASP A 298 9.48 20.99 -12.47
CA ASP A 298 8.69 20.62 -13.66
C ASP A 298 8.23 19.14 -13.60
N GLU A 299 9.08 18.22 -13.11
CA GLU A 299 8.70 16.82 -12.86
C GLU A 299 7.63 16.74 -11.77
N TYR A 300 7.77 17.50 -10.67
CA TYR A 300 6.75 17.59 -9.65
C TYR A 300 5.40 18.09 -10.23
N LEU A 301 5.40 19.15 -11.05
CA LEU A 301 4.18 19.66 -11.68
C LEU A 301 3.52 18.59 -12.57
N THR A 302 4.31 17.84 -13.32
CA THR A 302 3.81 16.73 -14.15
C THR A 302 3.20 15.63 -13.29
N ALA A 303 3.88 15.24 -12.22
CA ALA A 303 3.42 14.19 -11.31
C ALA A 303 2.07 14.54 -10.64
N VAL A 304 1.94 15.76 -10.10
CA VAL A 304 0.70 16.17 -9.42
C VAL A 304 -0.47 16.36 -10.39
N ASP A 305 -0.22 16.82 -11.63
CA ASP A 305 -1.25 16.92 -12.66
C ASP A 305 -1.73 15.51 -13.11
N THR A 306 -0.80 14.57 -13.27
CA THR A 306 -1.13 13.16 -13.57
C THR A 306 -1.95 12.54 -12.45
N LEU A 307 -1.54 12.72 -11.19
CA LEU A 307 -2.30 12.25 -10.02
C LEU A 307 -3.73 12.80 -10.02
N TYR A 308 -3.89 14.10 -10.28
CA TYR A 308 -5.21 14.72 -10.36
C TYR A 308 -6.10 14.03 -11.40
N GLN A 309 -5.58 13.81 -12.60
CA GLN A 309 -6.31 13.17 -13.69
C GLN A 309 -6.65 11.72 -13.37
N VAL A 310 -5.72 10.94 -12.81
CA VAL A 310 -5.96 9.55 -12.41
C VAL A 310 -7.09 9.46 -11.39
N VAL A 311 -7.09 10.30 -10.36
CA VAL A 311 -8.14 10.33 -9.34
C VAL A 311 -9.50 10.68 -9.92
N LYS A 312 -9.59 11.66 -10.83
CA LYS A 312 -10.85 12.04 -11.50
C LYS A 312 -11.38 10.90 -12.36
N LEU A 313 -10.54 10.28 -13.19
CA LEU A 313 -10.92 9.15 -14.05
C LEU A 313 -11.28 7.90 -13.21
N ARG A 314 -10.62 7.69 -12.06
CA ARG A 314 -10.99 6.62 -11.12
C ARG A 314 -12.41 6.82 -10.59
N GLY A 315 -12.78 8.05 -10.23
CA GLY A 315 -14.14 8.39 -9.83
C GLY A 315 -15.16 8.09 -10.93
N GLU A 316 -14.86 8.45 -12.20
CA GLU A 316 -15.71 8.14 -13.34
C GLU A 316 -15.88 6.63 -13.53
N SER A 317 -14.80 5.86 -13.46
CA SER A 317 -14.84 4.40 -13.58
C SER A 317 -15.66 3.77 -12.47
N ILE A 318 -15.47 4.16 -11.20
CA ILE A 318 -16.24 3.63 -10.07
C ILE A 318 -17.73 3.96 -10.26
N GLN A 319 -18.08 5.18 -10.67
CA GLN A 319 -19.48 5.51 -10.96
C GLN A 319 -20.06 4.59 -12.03
N GLY A 320 -19.33 4.34 -13.11
CA GLY A 320 -19.75 3.43 -14.18
C GLY A 320 -19.90 1.98 -13.71
N GLN A 321 -19.03 1.52 -12.81
CA GLN A 321 -19.11 0.19 -12.20
C GLN A 321 -20.35 0.07 -11.27
N LEU A 322 -20.59 1.08 -10.45
CA LEU A 322 -21.77 1.14 -9.56
C LEU A 322 -23.11 1.22 -10.33
N ASP A 323 -23.10 1.81 -11.52
CA ASP A 323 -24.29 1.94 -12.37
C ASP A 323 -24.43 0.75 -13.35
N GLY A 324 -23.46 -0.16 -13.40
CA GLY A 324 -23.44 -1.32 -14.28
C GLY A 324 -23.16 -1.00 -15.75
N THR A 325 -22.69 0.22 -16.07
CA THR A 325 -22.23 0.59 -17.42
C THR A 325 -20.81 0.08 -17.67
N ILE A 326 -20.00 -0.05 -16.63
CA ILE A 326 -18.70 -0.71 -16.61
C ILE A 326 -18.83 -1.96 -15.75
N PRO A 327 -18.29 -3.12 -16.13
CA PRO A 327 -18.30 -4.31 -15.29
C PRO A 327 -17.52 -4.08 -13.99
N SER A 328 -18.07 -4.56 -12.85
CA SER A 328 -17.48 -4.42 -11.51
C SER A 328 -16.48 -5.51 -11.14
N THR A 329 -16.34 -6.56 -11.98
CA THR A 329 -15.42 -7.66 -11.76
C THR A 329 -14.33 -7.70 -12.82
N GLU A 330 -13.11 -8.05 -12.42
CA GLU A 330 -11.96 -8.15 -13.33
C GLU A 330 -12.22 -9.13 -14.50
N SER A 331 -12.85 -10.26 -14.21
CA SER A 331 -13.18 -11.26 -15.23
C SER A 331 -14.09 -10.74 -16.32
N ALA A 332 -15.06 -9.89 -15.97
CA ALA A 332 -15.98 -9.27 -16.94
C ALA A 332 -15.34 -8.09 -17.69
N GLN A 333 -14.47 -7.33 -17.01
CA GLN A 333 -13.72 -6.21 -17.61
C GLN A 333 -12.79 -6.66 -18.74
N ARG A 334 -12.18 -7.84 -18.64
CA ARG A 334 -11.27 -8.39 -19.67
C ARG A 334 -11.87 -8.48 -21.09
N SER A 335 -13.19 -8.49 -21.21
CA SER A 335 -13.92 -8.57 -22.48
C SER A 335 -14.79 -7.34 -22.74
N SER A 336 -14.63 -6.28 -21.97
CA SER A 336 -15.46 -5.07 -22.05
C SER A 336 -14.76 -3.96 -22.84
N ASP A 337 -15.52 -3.34 -23.73
CA ASP A 337 -15.10 -2.12 -24.45
C ASP A 337 -15.58 -0.84 -23.72
N ALA A 338 -16.20 -0.98 -22.53
CA ALA A 338 -16.82 0.13 -21.80
C ALA A 338 -15.89 0.77 -20.75
N LEU A 339 -14.62 0.35 -20.70
CA LEU A 339 -13.68 0.87 -19.72
C LEU A 339 -13.35 2.34 -19.98
N VAL A 340 -13.07 3.10 -18.92
CA VAL A 340 -12.54 4.46 -19.04
C VAL A 340 -11.15 4.40 -19.66
N ASP A 341 -10.95 5.15 -20.75
CA ASP A 341 -9.65 5.21 -21.43
C ASP A 341 -8.71 6.21 -20.73
N ALA A 342 -7.67 5.71 -20.10
CA ALA A 342 -6.59 6.48 -19.51
C ALA A 342 -5.24 6.25 -20.21
N SER A 343 -5.23 5.69 -21.42
CA SER A 343 -4.03 5.29 -22.16
C SER A 343 -3.07 6.45 -22.50
N THR A 344 -3.54 7.69 -22.38
CA THR A 344 -2.71 8.89 -22.59
C THR A 344 -1.93 9.33 -21.34
N LEU A 345 -2.21 8.74 -20.18
CA LEU A 345 -1.53 9.06 -18.93
C LEU A 345 -0.34 8.12 -18.71
N ASP A 346 0.78 8.68 -18.33
CA ASP A 346 1.94 7.95 -17.85
C ASP A 346 2.01 8.06 -16.32
N ILE A 347 1.50 7.04 -15.62
CA ILE A 347 1.48 7.04 -14.16
C ILE A 347 2.88 6.87 -13.54
N SER A 348 3.89 6.42 -14.30
CA SER A 348 5.25 6.30 -13.80
C SER A 348 5.86 7.64 -13.38
N VAL A 349 5.34 8.75 -13.92
CA VAL A 349 5.78 10.10 -13.55
C VAL A 349 5.35 10.50 -12.13
N MET A 350 4.39 9.80 -11.52
CA MET A 350 3.97 10.07 -10.13
C MET A 350 5.00 9.62 -9.10
N GLY A 351 5.99 8.86 -9.52
CA GLY A 351 7.06 8.34 -8.69
C GLY A 351 7.02 6.81 -8.57
N SER A 352 8.11 6.27 -8.07
CA SER A 352 8.25 4.85 -7.69
C SER A 352 8.97 4.78 -6.34
N PRO A 353 8.76 3.70 -5.57
CA PRO A 353 9.42 3.50 -4.28
C PRO A 353 10.94 3.40 -4.43
#